data_6eefec1f27afa2b62e23be218f26a340
#
_entry.id   6eefec1f27afa2b62e23be218f26a340
#
_cell.length_a   1.000
_cell.length_b   1.000
_cell.length_c   1.000
_cell.angle_alpha   90.00
_cell.angle_beta   90.00
_cell.angle_gamma   90.00
#
_symmetry.space_group_name_H-M   'P 1'
#
loop_
_entity.id
_entity.type
_entity.pdbx_description
1 polymer ?
#
loop_
_entity_poly.entity_id
_entity_poly.type
_entity_poly.pdbx_seq_one_letter_code
_entity_poly.pdbx_strand_id
1 'polypeptide(L)'
;KIVIVQPNLETFQPDLADLESKITARTKALIVNTPNNPTGVIYKPQTMEQIGAILEKKQAEFGTDIYLISDEPYRELVYDGNKEDFLTKYYRNTLVGYSFSKSLSLPGERIGYVVVPDEAADAEELIRGIEISNRTLGFVNAPSLIQKAVARCLAEKTDVAFYDENRS
;
A
#
# COMPACT_ATOMS: atom_id res chain seq x y z
N LYS A 1 2.16 8.51 -17.53
CA LYS A 1 1.05 9.45 -17.33
C LYS A 1 0.17 8.94 -16.20
N ILE A 2 -0.15 9.78 -15.22
CA ILE A 2 -1.10 9.45 -14.15
C ILE A 2 -2.52 9.57 -14.70
N VAL A 3 -3.37 8.62 -14.35
CA VAL A 3 -4.80 8.60 -14.64
C VAL A 3 -5.53 8.41 -13.31
N ILE A 4 -6.44 9.31 -12.99
CA ILE A 4 -7.16 9.30 -11.71
C ILE A 4 -8.46 8.50 -11.87
N VAL A 5 -8.66 7.52 -10.97
CA VAL A 5 -9.94 6.82 -10.80
C VAL A 5 -10.81 7.65 -9.87
N GLN A 6 -12.06 7.87 -10.26
CA GLN A 6 -12.98 8.65 -9.44
C GLN A 6 -13.52 7.82 -8.27
N PRO A 7 -13.68 8.41 -7.08
CA PRO A 7 -14.37 7.75 -5.99
C PRO A 7 -15.89 7.93 -6.12
N ASN A 8 -16.64 7.05 -5.50
CA ASN A 8 -18.03 7.35 -5.14
C ASN A 8 -18.03 8.45 -4.07
N LEU A 9 -18.71 9.57 -4.31
CA LEU A 9 -18.64 10.75 -3.44
C LEU A 9 -19.38 10.60 -2.11
N GLU A 10 -20.21 9.57 -1.96
CA GLU A 10 -20.93 9.30 -0.70
C GLU A 10 -20.14 8.36 0.21
N THR A 11 -19.47 7.37 -0.38
CA THR A 11 -18.79 6.30 0.37
C THR A 11 -17.27 6.40 0.33
N PHE A 12 -16.74 7.21 -0.56
CA PHE A 12 -15.30 7.32 -0.90
C PHE A 12 -14.63 5.97 -1.27
N GLN A 13 -15.43 4.93 -1.55
CA GLN A 13 -14.91 3.74 -2.21
C GLN A 13 -14.58 4.06 -3.67
N PRO A 14 -13.60 3.37 -4.31
CA PRO A 14 -13.32 3.59 -5.72
C PRO A 14 -14.52 3.23 -6.60
N ASP A 15 -14.75 3.99 -7.66
CA ASP A 15 -15.69 3.60 -8.71
C ASP A 15 -15.04 2.52 -9.58
N LEU A 16 -15.53 1.29 -9.45
CA LEU A 16 -14.95 0.13 -10.12
C LEU A 16 -15.21 0.12 -11.63
N ALA A 17 -16.31 0.71 -12.09
CA ALA A 17 -16.59 0.84 -13.52
C ALA A 17 -15.63 1.86 -14.14
N ASP A 18 -15.41 2.97 -13.47
CA ASP A 18 -14.43 3.97 -13.89
C ASP A 18 -13.01 3.39 -13.89
N LEU A 19 -12.64 2.62 -12.84
CA LEU A 19 -11.36 1.90 -12.78
C LEU A 19 -11.18 1.00 -13.99
N GLU A 20 -12.13 0.10 -14.24
CA GLU A 20 -12.02 -0.88 -15.32
C GLU A 20 -11.90 -0.20 -16.69
N SER A 21 -12.66 0.87 -16.92
CA SER A 21 -12.63 1.63 -18.16
C SER A 21 -11.31 2.33 -18.46
N LYS A 22 -10.54 2.66 -17.41
CA LYS A 22 -9.28 3.41 -17.50
C LYS A 22 -8.03 2.53 -17.63
N ILE A 23 -8.15 1.23 -17.36
CA ILE A 23 -7.04 0.30 -17.54
C ILE A 23 -6.87 -0.01 -19.03
N THR A 24 -5.65 0.10 -19.52
CA THR A 24 -5.26 -0.12 -20.91
C THR A 24 -4.00 -1.00 -20.97
N ALA A 25 -3.63 -1.48 -22.16
CA ALA A 25 -2.38 -2.22 -22.39
C ALA A 25 -1.10 -1.45 -21.95
N ARG A 26 -1.20 -0.15 -21.68
CA ARG A 26 -0.10 0.67 -21.17
C ARG A 26 -0.13 0.87 -19.66
N THR A 27 -1.15 0.36 -18.99
CA THR A 27 -1.25 0.45 -17.52
C THR A 27 -0.22 -0.49 -16.91
N LYS A 28 0.63 0.03 -16.02
CA LYS A 28 1.67 -0.73 -15.32
C LYS A 28 1.36 -0.94 -13.86
N ALA A 29 0.69 0.01 -13.24
CA ALA A 29 0.32 -0.09 -11.83
C ALA A 29 -0.97 0.66 -11.52
N LEU A 30 -1.69 0.15 -10.52
CA LEU A 30 -2.73 0.84 -9.77
C LEU A 30 -2.17 1.15 -8.39
N ILE A 31 -2.31 2.41 -7.95
CA ILE A 31 -1.92 2.81 -6.59
C ILE A 31 -3.20 3.01 -5.78
N VAL A 32 -3.26 2.41 -4.60
CA VAL A 32 -4.35 2.58 -3.64
C VAL A 32 -3.77 3.00 -2.29
N ASN A 33 -4.50 3.83 -1.56
CA ASN A 33 -4.16 4.22 -0.19
C ASN A 33 -5.34 3.88 0.71
N THR A 34 -5.17 2.87 1.56
CA THR A 34 -6.19 2.41 2.50
C THR A 34 -5.49 1.93 3.78
N PRO A 35 -5.89 2.42 4.97
CA PRO A 35 -6.83 3.50 5.23
C PRO A 35 -6.43 4.80 4.52
N ASN A 36 -7.39 5.53 3.98
CA ASN A 36 -7.15 6.63 3.05
C ASN A 36 -6.90 7.98 3.76
N ASN A 37 -5.91 8.70 3.28
CA ASN A 37 -5.74 10.11 3.60
C ASN A 37 -6.18 10.97 2.39
N PRO A 38 -7.15 11.90 2.54
CA PRO A 38 -7.65 12.48 3.79
C PRO A 38 -8.98 11.92 4.30
N THR A 39 -9.62 10.98 3.61
CA THR A 39 -11.01 10.59 3.88
C THR A 39 -11.19 9.70 5.11
N GLY A 40 -10.13 9.02 5.57
CA GLY A 40 -10.19 8.03 6.65
C GLY A 40 -10.88 6.72 6.28
N VAL A 41 -11.30 6.56 5.03
CA VAL A 41 -12.05 5.40 4.58
C VAL A 41 -11.14 4.18 4.42
N ILE A 42 -11.64 3.03 4.88
CA ILE A 42 -11.04 1.73 4.64
C ILE A 42 -11.78 1.09 3.47
N TYR A 43 -11.05 0.53 2.52
CA TYR A 43 -11.67 -0.22 1.44
C TYR A 43 -12.23 -1.55 1.96
N LYS A 44 -13.49 -1.83 1.59
CA LYS A 44 -14.17 -3.05 2.04
C LYS A 44 -13.52 -4.28 1.39
N PRO A 45 -13.52 -5.45 2.05
CA PRO A 45 -13.02 -6.69 1.47
C PRO A 45 -13.59 -6.97 0.08
N GLN A 46 -14.90 -6.77 -0.11
CA GLN A 46 -15.57 -6.96 -1.40
C GLN A 46 -15.04 -6.01 -2.48
N THR A 47 -14.72 -4.76 -2.10
CA THR A 47 -14.11 -3.79 -3.02
C THR A 47 -12.72 -4.28 -3.46
N MET A 48 -11.93 -4.82 -2.53
CA MET A 48 -10.59 -5.33 -2.83
C MET A 48 -10.62 -6.58 -3.70
N GLU A 49 -11.55 -7.50 -3.44
CA GLU A 49 -11.80 -8.67 -4.28
C GLU A 49 -12.14 -8.26 -5.72
N GLN A 50 -13.01 -7.27 -5.89
CA GLN A 50 -13.39 -6.76 -7.20
C GLN A 50 -12.24 -6.05 -7.92
N ILE A 51 -11.42 -5.28 -7.21
CA ILE A 51 -10.20 -4.68 -7.78
C ILE A 51 -9.26 -5.79 -8.27
N GLY A 52 -8.99 -6.81 -7.44
CA GLY A 52 -8.16 -7.94 -7.83
C GLY A 52 -8.69 -8.64 -9.09
N ALA A 53 -9.99 -8.93 -9.14
CA ALA A 53 -10.65 -9.56 -10.30
C ALA A 53 -10.55 -8.69 -11.58
N ILE A 54 -10.71 -7.38 -11.46
CA ILE A 54 -10.53 -6.46 -12.58
C ILE A 54 -9.09 -6.50 -13.09
N LEU A 55 -8.10 -6.45 -12.19
CA LEU A 55 -6.69 -6.48 -12.55
C LEU A 55 -6.32 -7.80 -13.25
N GLU A 56 -6.75 -8.95 -12.70
CA GLU A 56 -6.54 -10.27 -13.33
C GLU A 56 -7.16 -10.35 -14.73
N LYS A 57 -8.40 -9.89 -14.88
CA LYS A 57 -9.08 -9.84 -16.18
C LYS A 57 -8.30 -8.98 -17.17
N LYS A 58 -7.84 -7.81 -16.78
CA LYS A 58 -7.13 -6.88 -17.64
C LYS A 58 -5.72 -7.35 -17.97
N GLN A 59 -5.03 -8.03 -17.09
CA GLN A 59 -3.76 -8.71 -17.41
C GLN A 59 -3.96 -9.76 -18.49
N ALA A 60 -4.98 -10.60 -18.35
CA ALA A 60 -5.29 -11.62 -19.35
C ALA A 60 -5.69 -11.01 -20.70
N GLU A 61 -6.47 -9.91 -20.68
CA GLU A 61 -6.90 -9.20 -21.88
C GLU A 61 -5.72 -8.60 -22.68
N PHE A 62 -4.74 -8.01 -21.97
CA PHE A 62 -3.66 -7.26 -22.61
C PHE A 62 -2.33 -8.02 -22.70
N GLY A 63 -2.21 -9.18 -22.05
CA GLY A 63 -0.97 -9.95 -22.01
C GLY A 63 0.19 -9.20 -21.34
N THR A 64 -0.11 -8.39 -20.34
CA THR A 64 0.90 -7.59 -19.58
C THR A 64 0.63 -7.64 -18.11
N ASP A 65 1.70 -7.67 -17.30
CA ASP A 65 1.56 -7.57 -15.84
C ASP A 65 1.16 -6.16 -15.43
N ILE A 66 0.22 -6.10 -14.46
CA ILE A 66 -0.24 -4.89 -13.82
C ILE A 66 0.00 -5.07 -12.31
N TYR A 67 0.66 -4.12 -11.67
CA TYR A 67 0.94 -4.18 -10.24
C TYR A 67 -0.08 -3.37 -9.44
N LEU A 68 -0.46 -3.87 -8.27
CA LEU A 68 -1.19 -3.11 -7.26
C LEU A 68 -0.18 -2.60 -6.24
N ILE A 69 -0.07 -1.29 -6.10
CA ILE A 69 0.77 -0.66 -5.07
C ILE A 69 -0.14 -0.21 -3.94
N SER A 70 -0.03 -0.87 -2.81
CA SER A 70 -0.78 -0.54 -1.60
C SER A 70 0.07 0.37 -0.72
N ASP A 71 -0.39 1.61 -0.52
CA ASP A 71 0.22 2.59 0.39
C ASP A 71 -0.50 2.51 1.73
N GLU A 72 0.16 1.92 2.75
CA GLU A 72 -0.46 1.51 4.01
C GLU A 72 0.14 2.18 5.28
N PRO A 73 0.48 3.47 5.28
CA PRO A 73 1.09 4.11 6.46
C PRO A 73 0.14 4.25 7.64
N TYR A 74 -1.16 4.03 7.44
CA TYR A 74 -2.22 4.22 8.46
C TYR A 74 -2.83 2.91 8.95
N ARG A 75 -2.22 1.76 8.65
CA ARG A 75 -2.75 0.42 8.97
C ARG A 75 -3.14 0.24 10.43
N GLU A 76 -2.37 0.76 11.37
CA GLU A 76 -2.62 0.67 12.80
C GLU A 76 -3.61 1.73 13.32
N LEU A 77 -3.94 2.74 12.49
CA LEU A 77 -4.86 3.82 12.85
C LEU A 77 -6.27 3.51 12.37
N VAL A 78 -6.77 2.34 12.72
CA VAL A 78 -8.09 1.84 12.36
C VAL A 78 -8.94 1.77 13.62
N TYR A 79 -10.12 2.34 13.59
CA TYR A 79 -10.98 2.55 14.75
C TYR A 79 -12.32 1.80 14.62
N ASP A 80 -13.12 1.86 15.67
CA ASP A 80 -14.49 1.33 15.73
C ASP A 80 -14.59 -0.19 15.48
N GLY A 81 -13.54 -0.94 15.90
CA GLY A 81 -13.47 -2.39 15.72
C GLY A 81 -13.25 -2.83 14.27
N ASN A 82 -13.02 -1.90 13.36
CA ASN A 82 -12.64 -2.23 11.99
C ASN A 82 -11.23 -2.83 11.95
N LYS A 83 -10.95 -3.58 10.88
CA LYS A 83 -9.64 -4.14 10.59
C LYS A 83 -9.31 -3.94 9.13
N GLU A 84 -8.07 -3.58 8.88
CA GLU A 84 -7.51 -3.52 7.52
C GLU A 84 -6.96 -4.89 7.16
N ASP A 85 -7.41 -5.42 6.03
CA ASP A 85 -6.83 -6.64 5.47
C ASP A 85 -5.57 -6.33 4.66
N PHE A 86 -4.69 -7.32 4.52
CA PHE A 86 -3.56 -7.21 3.60
C PHE A 86 -4.04 -7.39 2.15
N LEU A 87 -3.76 -6.40 1.31
CA LEU A 87 -4.17 -6.43 -0.09
C LEU A 87 -3.52 -7.57 -0.89
N THR A 88 -2.40 -8.09 -0.42
CA THR A 88 -1.75 -9.29 -0.97
C THR A 88 -2.64 -10.53 -0.97
N LYS A 89 -3.69 -10.58 -0.13
CA LYS A 89 -4.67 -11.66 -0.14
C LYS A 89 -5.56 -11.66 -1.38
N TYR A 90 -5.73 -10.50 -2.01
CA TYR A 90 -6.71 -10.30 -3.07
C TYR A 90 -6.10 -10.26 -4.46
N TYR A 91 -4.80 -10.01 -4.53
CA TYR A 91 -4.12 -9.91 -5.82
C TYR A 91 -2.62 -10.19 -5.66
N ARG A 92 -2.10 -11.18 -6.41
CA ARG A 92 -0.72 -11.66 -6.26
C ARG A 92 0.35 -10.61 -6.57
N ASN A 93 0.12 -9.76 -7.60
CA ASN A 93 1.06 -8.72 -8.00
C ASN A 93 0.91 -7.45 -7.14
N THR A 94 0.76 -7.62 -5.81
CA THR A 94 0.60 -6.51 -4.86
C THR A 94 1.91 -6.20 -4.16
N LEU A 95 2.39 -4.96 -4.30
CA LEU A 95 3.49 -4.40 -3.52
C LEU A 95 2.91 -3.57 -2.37
N VAL A 96 3.48 -3.70 -1.17
CA VAL A 96 3.04 -2.93 -0.01
C VAL A 96 4.10 -1.91 0.38
N GLY A 97 3.73 -0.64 0.34
CA GLY A 97 4.54 0.45 0.89
C GLY A 97 4.08 0.79 2.30
N TYR A 98 5.00 0.76 3.26
CA TYR A 98 4.73 1.06 4.65
C TYR A 98 5.70 2.08 5.22
N SER A 99 5.22 2.91 6.15
CA SER A 99 6.02 3.92 6.83
C SER A 99 5.75 3.93 8.33
N PHE A 100 6.82 4.01 9.14
CA PHE A 100 6.72 4.21 10.58
C PHE A 100 6.42 5.66 10.99
N SER A 101 6.17 6.53 10.02
CA SER A 101 5.82 7.94 10.26
C SER A 101 4.59 8.13 11.12
N LYS A 102 3.65 7.17 11.07
CA LYS A 102 2.37 7.23 11.79
C LYS A 102 2.36 6.30 12.99
N SER A 103 2.53 5.01 12.78
CA SER A 103 2.44 3.99 13.84
C SER A 103 3.44 4.16 14.98
N LEU A 104 4.64 4.69 14.73
CA LEU A 104 5.64 4.98 15.75
C LEU A 104 5.90 6.48 15.96
N SER A 105 5.09 7.35 15.35
CA SER A 105 5.24 8.81 15.41
C SER A 105 6.65 9.31 15.01
N LEU A 106 7.24 8.69 13.98
CA LEU A 106 8.60 8.96 13.50
C LEU A 106 8.64 9.60 12.10
N PRO A 107 7.84 10.65 11.80
CA PRO A 107 7.83 11.21 10.44
C PRO A 107 9.17 11.86 10.05
N GLY A 108 9.91 12.39 11.02
CA GLY A 108 11.21 13.03 10.81
C GLY A 108 12.33 12.06 10.48
N GLU A 109 12.22 10.81 10.90
CA GLU A 109 13.28 9.79 10.76
C GLU A 109 13.34 9.15 9.37
N ARG A 110 12.34 9.41 8.52
CA ARG A 110 12.29 8.99 7.11
C ARG A 110 12.52 7.49 6.94
N ILE A 111 11.82 6.66 7.72
CA ILE A 111 11.97 5.20 7.71
C ILE A 111 10.66 4.50 7.36
N GLY A 112 10.75 3.52 6.49
CA GLY A 112 9.69 2.65 6.04
C GLY A 112 10.26 1.46 5.27
N TYR A 113 9.41 0.68 4.65
CA TYR A 113 9.81 -0.46 3.84
C TYR A 113 8.82 -0.69 2.70
N VAL A 114 9.25 -1.46 1.72
CA VAL A 114 8.40 -2.00 0.66
C VAL A 114 8.45 -3.52 0.76
N VAL A 115 7.28 -4.16 0.73
CA VAL A 115 7.17 -5.62 0.60
C VAL A 115 6.90 -5.94 -0.87
N VAL A 116 7.70 -6.83 -1.42
CA VAL A 116 7.50 -7.45 -2.72
C VAL A 116 7.32 -8.95 -2.46
N PRO A 117 6.11 -9.49 -2.58
CA PRO A 117 5.87 -10.93 -2.39
C PRO A 117 6.62 -11.77 -3.45
N ASP A 118 7.09 -12.95 -3.05
CA ASP A 118 7.80 -13.86 -3.96
C ASP A 118 6.92 -14.32 -5.14
N GLU A 119 5.59 -14.31 -4.95
CA GLU A 119 4.60 -14.68 -5.97
C GLU A 119 4.34 -13.57 -7.00
N ALA A 120 4.80 -12.35 -6.75
CA ALA A 120 4.65 -11.26 -7.70
C ALA A 120 5.46 -11.51 -8.97
N ALA A 121 4.90 -11.14 -10.12
CA ALA A 121 5.64 -11.19 -11.37
C ALA A 121 6.93 -10.36 -11.25
N ASP A 122 8.02 -10.88 -11.80
CA ASP A 122 9.34 -10.23 -11.81
C ASP A 122 9.82 -9.73 -10.43
N ALA A 123 9.52 -10.46 -9.35
CA ALA A 123 9.80 -10.02 -7.96
C ALA A 123 11.26 -9.62 -7.73
N GLU A 124 12.22 -10.42 -8.22
CA GLU A 124 13.64 -10.09 -8.08
C GLU A 124 14.05 -8.82 -8.84
N GLU A 125 13.54 -8.66 -10.07
CA GLU A 125 13.79 -7.49 -10.90
C GLU A 125 13.16 -6.23 -10.29
N LEU A 126 11.97 -6.35 -9.68
CA LEU A 126 11.32 -5.26 -8.93
C LEU A 126 12.17 -4.83 -7.74
N ILE A 127 12.66 -5.76 -6.94
CA ILE A 127 13.53 -5.46 -5.79
C ILE A 127 14.78 -4.72 -6.27
N ARG A 128 15.47 -5.24 -7.30
CA ARG A 128 16.65 -4.57 -7.89
C ARG A 128 16.32 -3.18 -8.43
N GLY A 129 15.17 -3.04 -9.10
CA GLY A 129 14.69 -1.77 -9.62
C GLY A 129 14.44 -0.74 -8.51
N ILE A 130 13.83 -1.16 -7.41
CA ILE A 130 13.60 -0.32 -6.21
C ILE A 130 14.93 0.12 -5.60
N GLU A 131 15.90 -0.79 -5.43
CA GLU A 131 17.22 -0.47 -4.89
C GLU A 131 17.97 0.55 -5.76
N ILE A 132 17.98 0.36 -7.07
CA ILE A 132 18.62 1.28 -8.03
C ILE A 132 17.92 2.64 -8.00
N SER A 133 16.58 2.65 -7.97
CA SER A 133 15.79 3.88 -7.92
C SER A 133 16.06 4.67 -6.66
N ASN A 134 16.11 4.02 -5.50
CA ASN A 134 16.46 4.66 -4.23
C ASN A 134 17.85 5.30 -4.28
N ARG A 135 18.86 4.58 -4.79
CA ARG A 135 20.22 5.11 -4.95
C ARG A 135 20.25 6.31 -5.88
N THR A 136 19.55 6.23 -6.99
CA THR A 136 19.48 7.32 -7.98
C THR A 136 18.83 8.57 -7.41
N LEU A 137 17.84 8.41 -6.53
CA LEU A 137 17.17 9.50 -5.83
C LEU A 137 17.95 10.02 -4.60
N GLY A 138 19.09 9.41 -4.27
CA GLY A 138 19.93 9.82 -3.14
C GLY A 138 19.58 9.18 -1.81
N PHE A 139 18.66 8.21 -1.79
CA PHE A 139 18.24 7.50 -0.59
C PHE A 139 18.87 6.10 -0.54
N VAL A 140 20.15 6.01 -0.13
CA VAL A 140 20.85 4.73 -0.15
C VAL A 140 20.31 3.77 0.92
N ASN A 141 20.18 4.25 2.16
CA ASN A 141 19.67 3.48 3.29
C ASN A 141 19.02 4.39 4.33
N ALA A 142 18.06 3.87 5.08
CA ALA A 142 17.63 4.51 6.32
C ALA A 142 18.79 4.50 7.34
N PRO A 143 18.91 5.50 8.25
CA PRO A 143 19.96 5.55 9.25
C PRO A 143 20.00 4.29 10.13
N SER A 144 21.17 3.68 10.29
CA SER A 144 21.31 2.40 11.02
C SER A 144 20.87 2.46 12.48
N LEU A 145 21.04 3.61 13.14
CA LEU A 145 20.57 3.84 14.51
C LEU A 145 19.03 3.70 14.58
N ILE A 146 18.34 4.34 13.65
CA ILE A 146 16.87 4.31 13.60
C ILE A 146 16.36 2.90 13.22
N GLN A 147 17.02 2.21 12.30
CA GLN A 147 16.68 0.81 11.99
C GLN A 147 16.75 -0.06 13.24
N LYS A 148 17.80 0.07 14.05
CA LYS A 148 17.95 -0.69 15.31
C LYS A 148 16.91 -0.29 16.36
N ALA A 149 16.59 1.00 16.48
CA ALA A 149 15.55 1.48 17.38
C ALA A 149 14.17 0.90 17.00
N VAL A 150 13.79 0.98 15.73
CA VAL A 150 12.54 0.39 15.21
C VAL A 150 12.49 -1.11 15.44
N ALA A 151 13.57 -1.82 15.13
CA ALA A 151 13.64 -3.28 15.36
C ALA A 151 13.40 -3.64 16.83
N ARG A 152 13.93 -2.84 17.76
CA ARG A 152 13.68 -3.03 19.20
C ARG A 152 12.23 -2.74 19.58
N CYS A 153 11.65 -1.65 19.10
CA CYS A 153 10.24 -1.32 19.32
C CYS A 153 9.31 -2.45 18.86
N LEU A 154 9.56 -3.00 17.67
CA LEU A 154 8.78 -4.11 17.13
C LEU A 154 8.94 -5.39 17.96
N ALA A 155 10.15 -5.69 18.44
CA ALA A 155 10.41 -6.87 19.30
C ALA A 155 9.74 -6.76 20.67
N GLU A 156 9.66 -5.57 21.23
CA GLU A 156 9.04 -5.29 22.55
C GLU A 156 7.51 -5.12 22.43
N LYS A 157 6.92 -5.32 21.25
CA LYS A 157 5.48 -5.15 20.99
C LYS A 157 4.97 -3.80 21.46
N THR A 158 5.49 -2.74 20.86
CA THR A 158 5.04 -1.38 21.13
C THR A 158 3.52 -1.32 21.13
N ASP A 159 2.95 -0.83 22.23
CA ASP A 159 1.51 -0.76 22.39
C ASP A 159 0.93 0.34 21.49
N VAL A 160 0.18 -0.06 20.50
CA VAL A 160 -0.54 0.86 19.61
C VAL A 160 -1.92 1.24 20.16
N ALA A 161 -2.37 0.64 21.29
CA ALA A 161 -3.64 0.97 21.95
C ALA A 161 -3.66 2.43 22.42
N PHE A 162 -2.49 3.03 22.64
CA PHE A 162 -2.33 4.46 22.89
C PHE A 162 -3.11 5.34 21.89
N TYR A 163 -3.20 4.93 20.63
CA TYR A 163 -3.94 5.70 19.62
C TYR A 163 -5.45 5.61 19.83
N ASP A 164 -5.96 4.47 20.30
CA ASP A 164 -7.38 4.32 20.64
C ASP A 164 -7.76 5.14 21.86
N GLU A 165 -6.90 5.17 22.88
CA GLU A 165 -7.12 5.91 24.13
C GLU A 165 -7.11 7.44 23.92
N ASN A 166 -6.35 7.93 22.94
CA ASN A 166 -6.14 9.36 22.66
C ASN A 166 -6.89 9.86 21.43
N ARG A 167 -7.92 9.15 21.01
CA ARG A 167 -8.72 9.45 19.82
C ARG A 167 -9.70 10.61 19.99
N SER A 168 -9.94 11.14 21.15
CA SER A 168 -10.95 12.16 21.47
C SER A 168 -10.78 13.49 20.72
#